data_ba341e8573b69443a23c2f0fe3615835
#
_entry.id   ba341e8573b69443a23c2f0fe3615835
#
_cell.length_a   1.000
_cell.length_b   1.000
_cell.length_c   1.000
_cell.angle_alpha   90.00
_cell.angle_beta   90.00
_cell.angle_gamma   90.00
#
_symmetry.space_group_name_H-M   'P 1'
#
loop_
_entity.id
_entity.type
_entity.pdbx_description
1 polymer ?
#
loop_
_entity_poly.entity_id
_entity_poly.type
_entity_poly.pdbx_seq_one_letter_code
_entity_poly.pdbx_strand_id
1 'polypeptide(L)'
;RNQYFSVDPTKPSFRLAGEQLEFLDSAVIFEKGGQYNQGYVYGFKKVDPSDWFYPCHFYKDPVMPGSLGVEAILQAVRLFALQQELGNGFRSPHFGHVPGTTEWKYSGQIIPDNDRMEIEVHIKTIDQLENKIIIKADANLWKDGIRIYQITDAAVSLEESQIVD
;
A
#
# COMPACT_ATOMS: atom_id res chain seq x y z
N ARG A 1 -1.33 -17.37 -5.56
CA ARG A 1 -1.93 -16.06 -5.31
C ARG A 1 -1.93 -15.82 -3.81
N ASN A 2 -1.45 -14.69 -3.36
CA ASN A 2 -1.29 -14.39 -1.94
C ASN A 2 -2.67 -14.40 -1.27
N GLN A 3 -2.80 -15.02 -0.09
CA GLN A 3 -4.04 -15.11 0.69
C GLN A 3 -4.68 -13.73 0.97
N TYR A 4 -3.87 -12.66 1.03
CA TYR A 4 -4.34 -11.30 1.31
C TYR A 4 -5.13 -10.64 0.17
N PHE A 5 -5.12 -11.21 -1.03
CA PHE A 5 -5.97 -10.83 -2.16
C PHE A 5 -7.24 -11.70 -2.26
N SER A 6 -7.35 -12.74 -1.45
CA SER A 6 -8.50 -13.64 -1.45
C SER A 6 -9.64 -13.06 -0.64
N VAL A 7 -10.88 -13.33 -1.07
CA VAL A 7 -12.08 -12.94 -0.33
C VAL A 7 -12.31 -13.95 0.79
N ASP A 8 -12.27 -13.47 2.03
CA ASP A 8 -12.83 -14.20 3.17
C ASP A 8 -14.34 -13.92 3.23
N PRO A 9 -15.21 -14.94 3.12
CA PRO A 9 -16.66 -14.74 3.17
C PRO A 9 -17.15 -14.08 4.46
N THR A 10 -16.41 -14.21 5.57
CA THR A 10 -16.76 -13.63 6.86
C THR A 10 -16.30 -12.17 6.99
N LYS A 11 -15.27 -11.78 6.24
CA LYS A 11 -14.67 -10.43 6.24
C LYS A 11 -14.34 -9.98 4.81
N PRO A 12 -15.32 -9.85 3.92
CA PRO A 12 -15.08 -9.69 2.47
C PRO A 12 -14.33 -8.41 2.10
N SER A 13 -14.42 -7.38 2.92
CA SER A 13 -13.75 -6.09 2.69
C SER A 13 -12.37 -5.99 3.34
N PHE A 14 -11.95 -7.00 4.12
CA PHE A 14 -10.66 -7.01 4.80
C PHE A 14 -9.60 -7.73 3.97
N ARG A 15 -9.25 -7.15 2.84
CA ARG A 15 -8.28 -7.67 1.88
C ARG A 15 -7.62 -6.56 1.08
N LEU A 16 -6.57 -6.89 0.35
CA LEU A 16 -5.99 -5.99 -0.64
C LEU A 16 -6.82 -5.96 -1.93
N ALA A 17 -6.76 -4.85 -2.65
CA ALA A 17 -7.26 -4.76 -4.02
C ALA A 17 -6.43 -5.69 -4.92
N GLY A 18 -7.12 -6.49 -5.73
CA GLY A 18 -6.49 -7.43 -6.65
C GLY A 18 -6.62 -7.02 -8.12
N GLU A 19 -6.27 -7.93 -9.02
CA GLU A 19 -6.35 -7.76 -10.47
C GLU A 19 -5.52 -6.56 -10.97
N GLN A 20 -6.16 -5.60 -11.63
CA GLN A 20 -5.50 -4.42 -12.19
C GLN A 20 -4.88 -3.49 -11.11
N LEU A 21 -5.28 -3.63 -9.87
CA LEU A 21 -4.75 -2.86 -8.74
C LEU A 21 -3.79 -3.68 -7.86
N GLU A 22 -3.28 -4.80 -8.32
CA GLU A 22 -2.28 -5.59 -7.61
C GLU A 22 -0.87 -5.04 -7.87
N PHE A 23 -0.37 -4.22 -6.94
CA PHE A 23 0.92 -3.53 -7.07
C PHE A 23 2.03 -4.10 -6.20
N LEU A 24 1.85 -5.31 -5.66
CA LEU A 24 2.85 -6.04 -4.88
C LEU A 24 2.92 -7.49 -5.35
N ASP A 25 4.02 -7.89 -5.97
CA ASP A 25 4.30 -9.30 -6.31
C ASP A 25 4.75 -10.07 -5.08
N SER A 26 5.53 -9.41 -4.21
CA SER A 26 6.00 -9.98 -2.96
C SER A 26 6.31 -8.89 -1.94
N ALA A 27 6.31 -9.26 -0.66
CA ALA A 27 6.74 -8.39 0.42
C ALA A 27 7.35 -9.18 1.58
N VAL A 28 8.27 -8.53 2.29
CA VAL A 28 8.82 -8.99 3.57
C VAL A 28 8.36 -8.01 4.64
N ILE A 29 7.86 -8.52 5.76
CA ILE A 29 7.29 -7.73 6.84
C ILE A 29 8.02 -8.06 8.14
N PHE A 30 8.40 -7.02 8.86
CA PHE A 30 8.96 -7.11 10.21
C PHE A 30 8.01 -6.40 11.17
N GLU A 31 7.56 -7.10 12.20
CA GLU A 31 6.68 -6.54 13.25
C GLU A 31 7.33 -5.37 13.98
N LYS A 32 8.66 -5.44 14.17
CA LYS A 32 9.51 -4.40 14.72
C LYS A 32 10.60 -4.09 13.72
N GLY A 33 11.07 -2.86 13.73
CA GLY A 33 12.10 -2.40 12.82
C GLY A 33 11.67 -1.14 12.09
N GLY A 34 12.38 -0.82 11.01
CA GLY A 34 12.21 0.45 10.35
C GLY A 34 12.69 1.62 11.19
N GLN A 35 12.43 2.82 10.71
CA GLN A 35 12.95 4.06 11.32
C GLN A 35 12.39 4.31 12.74
N TYR A 36 11.16 3.86 13.01
CA TYR A 36 10.43 4.11 14.26
C TYR A 36 10.33 2.87 15.16
N ASN A 37 10.90 1.75 14.74
CA ASN A 37 10.80 0.47 15.44
C ASN A 37 9.35 0.01 15.75
N GLN A 38 8.39 0.43 14.91
CA GLN A 38 6.97 0.10 15.01
C GLN A 38 6.51 -0.89 13.94
N GLY A 39 7.38 -1.21 12.99
CA GLY A 39 7.16 -2.10 11.88
C GLY A 39 7.82 -1.62 10.59
N TYR A 40 8.16 -2.56 9.73
CA TYR A 40 8.79 -2.30 8.45
C TYR A 40 8.26 -3.25 7.39
N VAL A 41 8.00 -2.72 6.21
CA VAL A 41 7.62 -3.51 5.03
C VAL A 41 8.57 -3.17 3.89
N TYR A 42 9.11 -4.21 3.27
CA TYR A 42 9.80 -4.10 1.98
C TYR A 42 8.96 -4.84 0.93
N GLY A 43 8.45 -4.10 -0.03
CA GLY A 43 7.63 -4.60 -1.13
C GLY A 43 8.36 -4.57 -2.46
N PHE A 44 7.97 -5.46 -3.35
CA PHE A 44 8.54 -5.60 -4.68
C PHE A 44 7.45 -5.83 -5.72
N LYS A 45 7.58 -5.19 -6.88
CA LYS A 45 6.81 -5.48 -8.09
C LYS A 45 7.73 -5.43 -9.30
N LYS A 46 7.67 -6.46 -10.14
CA LYS A 46 8.28 -6.44 -11.46
C LYS A 46 7.49 -5.50 -12.36
N VAL A 47 8.19 -4.67 -13.14
CA VAL A 47 7.55 -3.84 -14.16
C VAL A 47 7.15 -4.75 -15.33
N ASP A 48 5.88 -4.70 -15.72
CA ASP A 48 5.37 -5.40 -16.89
C ASP A 48 5.01 -4.37 -17.97
N PRO A 49 5.72 -4.35 -19.11
CA PRO A 49 5.41 -3.45 -20.22
C PRO A 49 3.97 -3.58 -20.77
N SER A 50 3.29 -4.69 -20.46
CA SER A 50 1.90 -4.93 -20.86
C SER A 50 0.87 -4.44 -19.85
N ASP A 51 1.29 -3.82 -18.73
CA ASP A 51 0.37 -3.27 -17.73
C ASP A 51 -0.62 -2.30 -18.37
N TRP A 52 -1.87 -2.39 -17.95
CA TRP A 52 -3.04 -1.73 -18.55
C TRP A 52 -2.94 -0.21 -18.69
N PHE A 53 -2.14 0.45 -17.86
CA PHE A 53 -2.00 1.91 -17.84
C PHE A 53 -1.05 2.44 -18.92
N TYR A 54 -0.05 1.67 -19.37
CA TYR A 54 0.93 2.12 -20.36
C TYR A 54 0.32 2.52 -21.72
N PRO A 55 -0.69 1.81 -22.29
CA PRO A 55 -1.31 2.22 -23.54
C PRO A 55 -2.07 3.54 -23.47
N CYS A 56 -2.48 4.01 -22.28
CA CYS A 56 -3.32 5.18 -22.12
C CYS A 56 -2.67 6.32 -21.33
N HIS A 57 -1.52 6.12 -20.69
CA HIS A 57 -0.89 7.13 -19.85
C HIS A 57 0.62 7.25 -20.15
N PHE A 58 1.08 8.04 -21.14
CA PHE A 58 0.36 8.88 -22.11
C PHE A 58 0.59 8.39 -23.54
N TYR A 59 -0.12 9.00 -24.54
CA TYR A 59 0.08 8.65 -25.96
C TYR A 59 1.51 8.93 -26.40
N LYS A 60 2.22 7.88 -26.87
CA LYS A 60 3.65 7.87 -27.26
C LYS A 60 4.66 8.25 -26.15
N ASP A 61 4.19 8.34 -24.90
CA ASP A 61 5.03 8.60 -23.74
C ASP A 61 4.51 7.75 -22.55
N PRO A 62 4.67 6.41 -22.62
CA PRO A 62 4.09 5.51 -21.65
C PRO A 62 4.81 5.61 -20.32
N VAL A 63 4.08 6.01 -19.29
CA VAL A 63 4.56 6.09 -17.91
C VAL A 63 3.52 5.52 -16.95
N MET A 64 3.96 4.91 -15.87
CA MET A 64 3.06 4.53 -14.79
C MET A 64 2.49 5.78 -14.12
N PRO A 65 1.15 5.90 -13.94
CA PRO A 65 0.57 6.99 -13.16
C PRO A 65 1.20 7.09 -11.78
N GLY A 66 1.64 8.29 -11.39
CA GLY A 66 2.28 8.51 -10.08
C GLY A 66 1.40 8.09 -8.90
N SER A 67 0.08 8.26 -9.02
CA SER A 67 -0.90 7.80 -8.03
C SER A 67 -0.91 6.29 -7.81
N LEU A 68 -0.55 5.48 -8.81
CA LEU A 68 -0.45 4.02 -8.65
C LEU A 68 0.77 3.63 -7.82
N GLY A 69 1.86 4.40 -7.87
CA GLY A 69 2.99 4.23 -6.96
C GLY A 69 2.62 4.56 -5.51
N VAL A 70 1.77 5.59 -5.30
CA VAL A 70 1.21 5.89 -3.97
C VAL A 70 0.29 4.75 -3.52
N GLU A 71 -0.57 4.23 -4.41
CA GLU A 71 -1.43 3.08 -4.08
C GLU A 71 -0.60 1.85 -3.69
N ALA A 72 0.51 1.57 -4.36
CA ALA A 72 1.41 0.49 -4.00
C ALA A 72 1.97 0.63 -2.57
N ILE A 73 2.32 1.85 -2.16
CA ILE A 73 2.75 2.16 -0.80
C ILE A 73 1.60 1.93 0.20
N LEU A 74 0.39 2.41 -0.11
CA LEU A 74 -0.78 2.18 0.74
C LEU A 74 -1.15 0.69 0.85
N GLN A 75 -0.95 -0.10 -0.21
CA GLN A 75 -1.09 -1.56 -0.16
C GLN A 75 -0.08 -2.20 0.78
N ALA A 76 1.16 -1.72 0.81
CA ALA A 76 2.17 -2.22 1.75
C ALA A 76 1.77 -1.92 3.21
N VAL A 77 1.20 -0.75 3.50
CA VAL A 77 0.67 -0.42 4.83
C VAL A 77 -0.53 -1.31 5.19
N ARG A 78 -1.47 -1.52 4.25
CA ARG A 78 -2.63 -2.41 4.45
C ARG A 78 -2.18 -3.87 4.66
N LEU A 79 -1.17 -4.31 3.91
CA LEU A 79 -0.59 -5.64 4.05
C LEU A 79 0.01 -5.86 5.45
N PHE A 80 0.71 -4.85 5.98
CA PHE A 80 1.18 -4.87 7.36
C PHE A 80 0.01 -5.06 8.34
N ALA A 81 -1.07 -4.27 8.20
CA ALA A 81 -2.25 -4.38 9.05
C ALA A 81 -2.91 -5.76 9.00
N LEU A 82 -3.00 -6.34 7.81
CA LEU A 82 -3.54 -7.70 7.61
C LEU A 82 -2.66 -8.75 8.28
N GLN A 83 -1.35 -8.67 8.11
CA GLN A 83 -0.43 -9.64 8.69
C GLN A 83 -0.33 -9.51 10.22
N GLN A 84 -0.44 -8.30 10.76
CA GLN A 84 -0.49 -8.06 12.20
C GLN A 84 -1.88 -8.33 12.80
N GLU A 85 -2.82 -8.80 11.99
CA GLU A 85 -4.19 -9.12 12.40
C GLU A 85 -4.91 -7.99 13.14
N LEU A 86 -4.58 -6.72 12.81
CA LEU A 86 -5.11 -5.56 13.53
C LEU A 86 -6.63 -5.45 13.45
N GLY A 87 -7.26 -6.06 12.45
CA GLY A 87 -8.72 -6.09 12.28
C GLY A 87 -9.45 -7.20 13.04
N ASN A 88 -8.74 -8.04 13.81
CA ASN A 88 -9.38 -9.19 14.48
C ASN A 88 -10.38 -8.79 15.57
N GLY A 89 -10.25 -7.60 16.14
CA GLY A 89 -11.21 -7.06 17.10
C GLY A 89 -12.51 -6.54 16.49
N PHE A 90 -12.56 -6.39 15.16
CA PHE A 90 -13.72 -5.88 14.45
C PHE A 90 -14.57 -7.02 13.88
N ARG A 91 -15.89 -6.84 13.89
CA ARG A 91 -16.84 -7.81 13.33
C ARG A 91 -16.84 -7.78 11.80
N SER A 92 -16.81 -6.58 11.23
CA SER A 92 -16.80 -6.36 9.77
C SER A 92 -15.80 -5.28 9.38
N PRO A 93 -14.48 -5.59 9.48
CA PRO A 93 -13.42 -4.62 9.19
C PRO A 93 -13.36 -4.27 7.70
N HIS A 94 -13.07 -3.00 7.42
CA HIS A 94 -12.72 -2.53 6.09
C HIS A 94 -11.64 -1.46 6.15
N PHE A 95 -10.89 -1.30 5.08
CA PHE A 95 -9.93 -0.20 4.94
C PHE A 95 -10.65 1.06 4.48
N GLY A 96 -10.39 2.16 5.18
CA GLY A 96 -10.95 3.47 4.92
C GLY A 96 -9.89 4.49 4.55
N HIS A 97 -10.36 5.71 4.33
CA HIS A 97 -9.54 6.88 4.05
C HIS A 97 -9.30 7.69 5.32
N VAL A 98 -8.08 8.17 5.51
CA VAL A 98 -7.73 9.07 6.62
C VAL A 98 -7.68 10.50 6.07
N PRO A 99 -8.56 11.40 6.56
CA PRO A 99 -8.43 12.82 6.26
C PRO A 99 -7.12 13.37 6.83
N GLY A 100 -6.44 14.19 6.06
CA GLY A 100 -5.20 14.82 6.52
C GLY A 100 -4.27 15.17 5.36
N THR A 101 -3.09 15.63 5.73
CA THR A 101 -2.06 16.00 4.76
C THR A 101 -0.99 14.92 4.71
N THR A 102 -0.74 14.44 3.49
CA THR A 102 0.40 13.58 3.17
C THR A 102 1.36 14.39 2.31
N GLU A 103 2.61 14.46 2.69
CA GLU A 103 3.64 15.08 1.85
C GLU A 103 4.20 14.03 0.89
N TRP A 104 4.19 14.33 -0.40
CA TRP A 104 4.72 13.47 -1.44
C TRP A 104 5.72 14.22 -2.31
N LYS A 105 6.99 13.82 -2.22
CA LYS A 105 8.05 14.26 -3.12
C LYS A 105 8.19 13.27 -4.27
N TYR A 106 7.97 13.75 -5.46
CA TYR A 106 8.03 13.00 -6.71
C TYR A 106 9.21 13.47 -7.54
N SER A 107 10.18 12.61 -7.81
CA SER A 107 11.43 12.95 -8.51
C SER A 107 11.74 12.07 -9.71
N GLY A 108 10.86 11.18 -10.09
CA GLY A 108 11.05 10.31 -11.25
C GLY A 108 9.85 9.43 -11.51
N GLN A 109 9.78 8.86 -12.70
CA GLN A 109 8.66 8.04 -13.19
C GLN A 109 9.12 6.64 -13.54
N ILE A 110 8.18 5.69 -13.50
CA ILE A 110 8.37 4.31 -13.94
C ILE A 110 7.88 4.20 -15.37
N ILE A 111 8.72 3.68 -16.23
CA ILE A 111 8.46 3.48 -17.67
C ILE A 111 8.56 1.98 -18.01
N PRO A 112 8.03 1.53 -19.17
CA PRO A 112 8.05 0.11 -19.55
C PRO A 112 9.42 -0.55 -19.59
N ASP A 113 10.49 0.24 -19.81
CA ASP A 113 11.86 -0.25 -19.89
C ASP A 113 12.54 -0.44 -18.51
N ASN A 114 11.89 -0.05 -17.42
CA ASN A 114 12.39 -0.35 -16.08
C ASN A 114 12.19 -1.83 -15.74
N ASP A 115 13.06 -2.38 -14.89
CA ASP A 115 12.99 -3.77 -14.45
C ASP A 115 11.99 -3.94 -13.28
N ARG A 116 12.12 -3.07 -12.27
CA ARG A 116 11.38 -3.27 -11.02
C ARG A 116 11.06 -1.98 -10.25
N MET A 117 10.00 -2.09 -9.47
CA MET A 117 9.60 -1.16 -8.44
C MET A 117 9.82 -1.80 -7.06
N GLU A 118 10.46 -1.08 -6.16
CA GLU A 118 10.70 -1.49 -4.78
C GLU A 118 10.10 -0.45 -3.84
N ILE A 119 9.51 -0.91 -2.74
CA ILE A 119 8.78 -0.08 -1.79
C ILE A 119 9.32 -0.34 -0.39
N GLU A 120 9.66 0.72 0.32
CA GLU A 120 9.99 0.68 1.75
C GLU A 120 8.92 1.44 2.52
N VAL A 121 8.39 0.83 3.57
CA VAL A 121 7.44 1.45 4.49
C VAL A 121 7.94 1.32 5.90
N HIS A 122 8.04 2.45 6.59
CA HIS A 122 8.41 2.54 8.00
C HIS A 122 7.17 2.92 8.80
N ILE A 123 6.57 1.98 9.52
CA ILE A 123 5.40 2.24 10.35
C ILE A 123 5.78 3.20 11.47
N LYS A 124 5.05 4.30 11.55
CA LYS A 124 5.34 5.44 12.44
C LYS A 124 4.45 5.41 13.68
N THR A 125 3.14 5.29 13.50
CA THR A 125 2.17 5.15 14.59
C THR A 125 1.07 4.17 14.24
N ILE A 126 0.52 3.52 15.26
CA ILE A 126 -0.68 2.69 15.20
C ILE A 126 -1.59 3.19 16.31
N ASP A 127 -2.55 4.02 15.95
CA ASP A 127 -3.46 4.66 16.91
C ASP A 127 -4.76 3.86 16.96
N GLN A 128 -5.02 3.21 18.10
CA GLN A 128 -6.25 2.43 18.33
C GLN A 128 -7.32 3.29 18.96
N LEU A 129 -8.42 3.46 18.27
CA LEU A 129 -9.65 4.12 18.71
C LEU A 129 -10.76 3.09 18.88
N GLU A 130 -11.90 3.46 19.44
CA GLU A 130 -12.99 2.53 19.76
C GLU A 130 -13.45 1.69 18.53
N ASN A 131 -13.69 2.35 17.39
CA ASN A 131 -14.21 1.70 16.17
C ASN A 131 -13.27 1.87 14.96
N LYS A 132 -12.02 2.22 15.20
CA LYS A 132 -11.08 2.60 14.15
C LYS A 132 -9.64 2.43 14.61
N ILE A 133 -8.80 1.95 13.70
CA ILE A 133 -7.34 1.95 13.86
C ILE A 133 -6.77 2.82 12.75
N ILE A 134 -5.89 3.77 13.11
CA ILE A 134 -5.19 4.61 12.14
C ILE A 134 -3.72 4.21 12.15
N ILE A 135 -3.21 3.88 10.97
CA ILE A 135 -1.81 3.54 10.77
C ILE A 135 -1.18 4.63 9.93
N LYS A 136 -0.12 5.25 10.43
CA LYS A 136 0.69 6.22 9.70
C LYS A 136 2.08 5.65 9.43
N ALA A 137 2.62 5.98 8.28
CA ALA A 137 3.93 5.51 7.85
C ALA A 137 4.65 6.57 7.02
N ASP A 138 5.99 6.56 7.10
CA ASP A 138 6.83 7.20 6.11
C ASP A 138 7.32 6.13 5.12
N ALA A 139 7.41 6.49 3.85
CA ALA A 139 7.70 5.50 2.81
C ALA A 139 8.56 6.07 1.68
N ASN A 140 9.27 5.17 1.03
CA ASN A 140 10.03 5.44 -0.18
C ASN A 140 9.61 4.47 -1.28
N LEU A 141 9.68 4.93 -2.53
CA LEU A 141 9.56 4.08 -3.70
C LEU A 141 10.79 4.27 -4.59
N TRP A 142 11.31 3.15 -5.04
CA TRP A 142 12.51 3.05 -5.84
C TRP A 142 12.19 2.40 -7.18
N LYS A 143 12.90 2.79 -8.23
CA LYS A 143 12.95 2.08 -9.50
C LYS A 143 14.39 1.73 -9.83
N ASP A 144 14.68 0.47 -10.09
CA ASP A 144 16.01 0.01 -10.49
C ASP A 144 17.13 0.56 -9.58
N GLY A 145 16.90 0.61 -8.26
CA GLY A 145 17.83 1.12 -7.26
C GLY A 145 17.88 2.66 -7.13
N ILE A 146 17.04 3.40 -7.85
CA ILE A 146 16.95 4.87 -7.76
C ILE A 146 15.69 5.26 -7.03
N ARG A 147 15.80 5.98 -5.90
CA ARG A 147 14.63 6.49 -5.19
C ARG A 147 13.94 7.59 -5.97
N ILE A 148 12.66 7.41 -6.23
CA ILE A 148 11.85 8.34 -7.00
C ILE A 148 10.66 8.93 -6.22
N TYR A 149 10.21 8.28 -5.12
CA TYR A 149 9.24 8.86 -4.20
C TYR A 149 9.79 8.89 -2.78
N GLN A 150 9.37 9.92 -2.06
CA GLN A 150 9.44 10.00 -0.61
C GLN A 150 8.08 10.50 -0.13
N ILE A 151 7.44 9.72 0.74
CA ILE A 151 6.14 10.05 1.31
C ILE A 151 6.28 10.14 2.81
N THR A 152 5.75 11.22 3.36
CA THR A 152 5.64 11.45 4.81
C THR A 152 4.17 11.40 5.20
N ASP A 153 3.88 10.69 6.30
CA ASP A 153 2.54 10.51 6.86
C ASP A 153 1.53 9.88 5.87
N ALA A 154 1.98 8.87 5.08
CA ALA A 154 1.05 7.99 4.40
C ALA A 154 0.14 7.34 5.46
N ALA A 155 -1.18 7.44 5.29
CA ALA A 155 -2.11 6.98 6.30
C ALA A 155 -3.18 6.05 5.75
N VAL A 156 -3.48 5.00 6.51
CA VAL A 156 -4.57 4.06 6.25
C VAL A 156 -5.40 3.93 7.51
N SER A 157 -6.71 3.90 7.38
CA SER A 157 -7.59 3.51 8.48
C SER A 157 -8.12 2.10 8.27
N LEU A 158 -8.33 1.42 9.39
CA LEU A 158 -9.08 0.19 9.49
C LEU A 158 -10.28 0.48 10.37
N GLU A 159 -11.48 0.27 9.85
CA GLU A 159 -12.73 0.71 10.47
C GLU A 159 -13.72 -0.43 10.57
N GLU A 160 -14.54 -0.39 11.62
CA GLU A 160 -15.72 -1.26 11.73
C GLU A 160 -16.81 -0.74 10.79
N SER A 161 -17.34 -1.61 9.93
CA SER A 161 -18.46 -1.24 9.07
C SER A 161 -19.69 -0.98 9.93
N GLN A 162 -20.36 0.16 9.73
CA GLN A 162 -21.68 0.36 10.30
C GLN A 162 -22.64 -0.62 9.63
N ILE A 163 -23.16 -1.57 10.41
CA ILE A 163 -24.24 -2.44 9.93
C ILE A 163 -25.46 -1.53 9.86
N VAL A 164 -25.89 -1.19 8.66
CA VAL A 164 -27.22 -0.60 8.45
C VAL A 164 -28.18 -1.78 8.53
N ASP A 165 -28.88 -1.90 9.67
CA ASP A 165 -29.99 -2.85 9.85
C ASP A 165 -31.14 -2.55 8.90
#